data_82860c1b4afe5a27d2799c7b110146ef
#
_entry.id   82860c1b4afe5a27d2799c7b110146ef
#
_cell.length_a   1.000
_cell.length_b   1.000
_cell.length_c   1.000
_cell.angle_alpha   90.00
_cell.angle_beta   90.00
_cell.angle_gamma   90.00
#
_symmetry.space_group_name_H-M   'P 1'
#
loop_
_entity.id
_entity.type
_entity.pdbx_description
1 polymer ?
#
loop_
_entity_poly.entity_id
_entity_poly.type
_entity_poly.pdbx_seq_one_letter_code
_entity_poly.pdbx_strand_id
1 'polypeptide(L)'
;FYCRRGGFVDEFASFDALRFGIMPIAASGAEPDQLLALQVASDALLDAGISPDARVREKTAVVIGRGNYVGPGMTRLMQHVRTAQQLVVALRTLIPELTSAQLDQVKEDFQSRLGTYGPDTAIGLVPNLTASRISNRLDLQGPAYTVDAACASALIAVDNACRELRTGRADLALAGGVHLSHDVAFWSVFCQLGALS
;
A
#
# COMPACT_ATOMS: atom_id res chain seq x y z
N PHE A 1 -21.78 -7.43 7.84
CA PHE A 1 -21.82 -6.39 6.78
C PHE A 1 -23.19 -6.39 6.13
N TYR A 2 -23.78 -5.22 5.98
CA TYR A 2 -25.09 -5.07 5.31
C TYR A 2 -24.95 -4.92 3.78
N CYS A 3 -23.80 -4.52 3.26
CA CYS A 3 -23.47 -4.48 1.84
C CYS A 3 -22.56 -5.64 1.44
N ARG A 4 -22.84 -6.26 0.29
CA ARG A 4 -22.05 -7.36 -0.29
C ARG A 4 -21.55 -7.04 -1.70
N ARG A 5 -21.60 -5.76 -2.10
CA ARG A 5 -21.15 -5.28 -3.40
C ARG A 5 -19.91 -4.40 -3.22
N GLY A 6 -19.04 -4.35 -4.22
CA GLY A 6 -17.85 -3.52 -4.25
C GLY A 6 -17.34 -3.34 -5.67
N GLY A 7 -16.49 -2.35 -5.87
CA GLY A 7 -15.70 -2.20 -7.09
C GLY A 7 -14.42 -3.03 -6.96
N PHE A 8 -14.23 -3.98 -7.84
CA PHE A 8 -13.06 -4.85 -7.88
C PHE A 8 -12.32 -4.64 -9.20
N VAL A 9 -11.01 -4.76 -9.17
CA VAL A 9 -10.16 -4.59 -10.37
C VAL A 9 -9.86 -5.92 -11.07
N ASP A 10 -10.19 -7.04 -10.44
CA ASP A 10 -10.16 -8.41 -10.98
C ASP A 10 -8.94 -8.67 -11.90
N GLU A 11 -9.15 -8.87 -13.20
CA GLU A 11 -8.10 -9.13 -14.19
C GLU A 11 -7.09 -7.97 -14.34
N PHE A 12 -7.45 -6.75 -13.97
CA PHE A 12 -6.53 -5.61 -13.96
C PHE A 12 -5.58 -5.62 -12.74
N ALA A 13 -5.78 -6.50 -11.78
CA ALA A 13 -4.90 -6.67 -10.63
C ALA A 13 -3.64 -7.49 -10.95
N SER A 14 -3.15 -7.43 -12.19
CA SER A 14 -1.91 -8.07 -12.63
C SER A 14 -0.76 -7.06 -12.64
N PHE A 15 0.42 -7.50 -12.17
CA PHE A 15 1.62 -6.67 -12.14
C PHE A 15 2.84 -7.46 -12.61
N ASP A 16 3.50 -6.98 -13.65
CA ASP A 16 4.77 -7.55 -14.11
C ASP A 16 5.93 -6.91 -13.34
N ALA A 17 6.38 -7.58 -12.29
CA ALA A 17 7.45 -7.11 -11.43
C ALA A 17 8.78 -6.95 -12.20
N LEU A 18 9.08 -7.85 -13.14
CA LEU A 18 10.33 -7.84 -13.90
C LEU A 18 10.42 -6.66 -14.85
N ARG A 19 9.30 -6.22 -15.44
CA ARG A 19 9.22 -5.00 -16.25
C ARG A 19 9.77 -3.78 -15.51
N PHE A 20 9.56 -3.73 -14.18
CA PHE A 20 10.01 -2.62 -13.33
C PHE A 20 11.29 -2.93 -12.55
N GLY A 21 11.99 -4.02 -12.87
CA GLY A 21 13.20 -4.43 -12.16
C GLY A 21 12.96 -4.77 -10.69
N ILE A 22 11.76 -5.22 -10.35
CA ILE A 22 11.39 -5.65 -9.00
C ILE A 22 11.47 -7.16 -8.92
N MET A 23 12.19 -7.67 -7.91
CA MET A 23 12.23 -9.11 -7.66
C MET A 23 10.84 -9.63 -7.30
N PRO A 24 10.37 -10.77 -7.86
CA PRO A 24 9.03 -11.29 -7.55
C PRO A 24 8.76 -11.48 -6.06
N ILE A 25 9.78 -11.86 -5.29
CA ILE A 25 9.67 -12.00 -3.82
C ILE A 25 9.41 -10.65 -3.14
N ALA A 26 10.04 -9.57 -3.61
CA ALA A 26 9.80 -8.23 -3.10
C ALA A 26 8.44 -7.68 -3.52
N ALA A 27 7.96 -8.05 -4.71
CA ALA A 27 6.60 -7.72 -5.15
C ALA A 27 5.53 -8.39 -4.28
N SER A 28 5.74 -9.66 -3.90
CA SER A 28 4.79 -10.39 -3.04
C SER A 28 4.67 -9.82 -1.61
N GLY A 29 5.69 -9.11 -1.13
CA GLY A 29 5.69 -8.42 0.15
C GLY A 29 5.15 -6.99 0.10
N ALA A 30 5.02 -6.40 -1.09
CA ALA A 30 4.57 -5.02 -1.24
C ALA A 30 3.05 -4.88 -1.10
N GLU A 31 2.60 -3.69 -0.69
CA GLU A 31 1.17 -3.37 -0.74
C GLU A 31 0.70 -3.26 -2.20
N PRO A 32 -0.46 -3.84 -2.56
CA PRO A 32 -0.95 -3.86 -3.95
C PRO A 32 -1.11 -2.48 -4.56
N ASP A 33 -1.51 -1.49 -3.77
CA ASP A 33 -1.68 -0.11 -4.21
C ASP A 33 -0.37 0.53 -4.69
N GLN A 34 0.77 0.17 -4.10
CA GLN A 34 2.08 0.65 -4.54
C GLN A 34 2.48 0.10 -5.91
N LEU A 35 2.13 -1.15 -6.18
CA LEU A 35 2.46 -1.81 -7.44
C LEU A 35 1.57 -1.30 -8.58
N LEU A 36 0.26 -1.24 -8.36
CA LEU A 36 -0.68 -0.73 -9.37
C LEU A 36 -0.49 0.77 -9.63
N ALA A 37 -0.17 1.57 -8.60
CA ALA A 37 0.18 2.98 -8.80
C ALA A 37 1.42 3.15 -9.70
N LEU A 38 2.43 2.29 -9.55
CA LEU A 38 3.61 2.28 -10.42
C LEU A 38 3.25 1.92 -11.88
N GLN A 39 2.41 0.90 -12.06
CA GLN A 39 1.92 0.50 -13.38
C GLN A 39 1.19 1.65 -14.06
N VAL A 40 0.19 2.23 -13.39
CA VAL A 40 -0.62 3.34 -13.93
C VAL A 40 0.24 4.58 -14.20
N ALA A 41 1.20 4.91 -13.33
CA ALA A 41 2.12 6.02 -13.56
C ALA A 41 3.01 5.81 -14.80
N SER A 42 3.48 4.58 -15.01
CA SER A 42 4.22 4.22 -16.23
C SER A 42 3.37 4.39 -17.47
N ASP A 43 2.15 3.90 -17.43
CA ASP A 43 1.22 3.97 -18.56
C ASP A 43 0.81 5.42 -18.86
N ALA A 44 0.63 6.27 -17.83
CA ALA A 44 0.36 7.70 -17.98
C ALA A 44 1.52 8.46 -18.66
N LEU A 45 2.78 8.15 -18.33
CA LEU A 45 3.94 8.73 -19.01
C LEU A 45 4.01 8.29 -20.47
N LEU A 46 3.70 7.04 -20.78
CA LEU A 46 3.65 6.52 -22.15
C LEU A 46 2.54 7.21 -22.95
N ASP A 47 1.36 7.35 -22.40
CA ASP A 47 0.21 8.04 -23.01
C ASP A 47 0.53 9.52 -23.28
N ALA A 48 1.26 10.18 -22.38
CA ALA A 48 1.74 11.53 -22.54
C ALA A 48 2.92 11.67 -23.54
N GLY A 49 3.42 10.58 -24.12
CA GLY A 49 4.56 10.59 -25.03
C GLY A 49 5.92 10.91 -24.37
N ILE A 50 6.02 10.75 -23.06
CA ILE A 50 7.26 11.03 -22.30
C ILE A 50 8.18 9.81 -22.35
N SER A 51 9.24 9.87 -23.14
CA SER A 51 10.21 8.78 -23.27
C SER A 51 11.05 8.57 -22.00
N PRO A 52 11.65 7.37 -21.79
CA PRO A 52 12.47 7.08 -20.63
C PRO A 52 13.69 8.00 -20.43
N ASP A 53 14.23 8.51 -21.52
CA ASP A 53 15.42 9.39 -21.58
C ASP A 53 15.08 10.87 -21.69
N ALA A 54 13.80 11.25 -21.61
CA ALA A 54 13.39 12.64 -21.69
C ALA A 54 13.90 13.46 -20.49
N ARG A 55 14.61 14.57 -20.75
CA ARG A 55 15.17 15.48 -19.71
C ARG A 55 14.14 16.00 -18.72
N VAL A 56 12.86 16.10 -19.12
CA VAL A 56 11.79 16.52 -18.22
C VAL A 56 11.65 15.61 -16.97
N ARG A 57 12.12 14.36 -17.05
CA ARG A 57 12.13 13.43 -15.92
C ARG A 57 13.01 13.90 -14.76
N GLU A 58 14.08 14.66 -15.01
CA GLU A 58 14.95 15.25 -13.99
C GLU A 58 14.19 16.22 -13.05
N LYS A 59 13.08 16.78 -13.53
CA LYS A 59 12.21 17.69 -12.78
C LYS A 59 10.74 17.25 -12.80
N THR A 60 10.49 15.95 -12.80
CA THR A 60 9.13 15.42 -12.70
C THR A 60 8.79 15.12 -11.24
N ALA A 61 7.76 15.80 -10.73
CA ALA A 61 7.20 15.54 -9.41
C ALA A 61 6.25 14.33 -9.43
N VAL A 62 6.16 13.62 -8.31
CA VAL A 62 5.19 12.54 -8.07
C VAL A 62 4.42 12.82 -6.79
N VAL A 63 3.14 13.14 -6.91
CA VAL A 63 2.28 13.46 -5.76
C VAL A 63 1.06 12.53 -5.78
N ILE A 64 0.99 11.61 -4.83
CA ILE A 64 -0.04 10.58 -4.79
C ILE A 64 -0.91 10.73 -3.54
N GLY A 65 -2.21 10.90 -3.75
CA GLY A 65 -3.22 10.81 -2.69
C GLY A 65 -3.40 9.36 -2.25
N ARG A 66 -3.12 9.06 -0.99
CA ARG A 66 -3.25 7.73 -0.42
C ARG A 66 -3.68 7.82 1.03
N GLY A 67 -4.85 7.25 1.35
CA GLY A 67 -5.29 7.10 2.74
C GLY A 67 -4.45 6.06 3.49
N ASN A 68 -4.21 6.32 4.77
CA ASN A 68 -3.44 5.42 5.62
C ASN A 68 -4.34 4.35 6.27
N TYR A 69 -5.12 3.66 5.46
CA TYR A 69 -5.96 2.55 5.93
C TYR A 69 -5.18 1.25 6.06
N VAL A 70 -5.72 0.34 6.88
CA VAL A 70 -5.14 -0.98 7.09
C VAL A 70 -5.21 -1.80 5.79
N GLY A 71 -4.05 -2.10 5.24
CA GLY A 71 -3.89 -2.99 4.08
C GLY A 71 -3.48 -4.40 4.50
N PRO A 72 -3.33 -5.33 3.53
CA PRO A 72 -2.97 -6.71 3.79
C PRO A 72 -1.67 -6.89 4.58
N GLY A 73 -0.65 -6.08 4.32
CA GLY A 73 0.63 -6.13 5.03
C GLY A 73 0.51 -5.71 6.49
N MET A 74 -0.22 -4.62 6.78
CA MET A 74 -0.47 -4.18 8.15
C MET A 74 -1.32 -5.19 8.92
N THR A 75 -2.35 -5.76 8.29
CA THR A 75 -3.15 -6.84 8.89
C THR A 75 -2.28 -8.01 9.27
N ARG A 76 -1.39 -8.47 8.38
CA ARG A 76 -0.46 -9.55 8.65
C ARG A 76 0.48 -9.23 9.81
N LEU A 77 1.05 -8.03 9.86
CA LEU A 77 1.87 -7.57 11.00
C LEU A 77 1.09 -7.62 12.31
N MET A 78 -0.14 -7.09 12.32
CA MET A 78 -0.97 -7.09 13.52
C MET A 78 -1.30 -8.50 13.99
N GLN A 79 -1.56 -9.41 13.07
CA GLN A 79 -1.81 -10.82 13.39
C GLN A 79 -0.56 -11.51 13.96
N HIS A 80 0.61 -11.30 13.33
CA HIS A 80 1.87 -11.88 13.81
C HIS A 80 2.24 -11.41 15.23
N VAL A 81 2.01 -10.14 15.53
CA VAL A 81 2.48 -9.55 16.79
C VAL A 81 1.37 -9.55 17.85
N ARG A 82 0.26 -8.88 17.56
CA ARG A 82 -0.80 -8.66 18.56
C ARG A 82 -1.74 -9.84 18.72
N THR A 83 -2.29 -10.33 17.60
CA THR A 83 -3.29 -11.41 17.67
C THR A 83 -2.66 -12.70 18.22
N ALA A 84 -1.45 -13.04 17.79
CA ALA A 84 -0.73 -14.18 18.32
C ALA A 84 -0.50 -14.07 19.85
N GLN A 85 -0.16 -12.89 20.33
CA GLN A 85 0.01 -12.67 21.77
C GLN A 85 -1.32 -12.69 22.54
N GLN A 86 -2.37 -12.12 21.96
CA GLN A 86 -3.72 -12.16 22.56
C GLN A 86 -4.25 -13.59 22.65
N LEU A 87 -3.98 -14.42 21.64
CA LEU A 87 -4.33 -15.84 21.65
C LEU A 87 -3.66 -16.56 22.82
N VAL A 88 -2.36 -16.34 23.04
CA VAL A 88 -1.62 -16.91 24.19
C VAL A 88 -2.22 -16.48 25.52
N VAL A 89 -2.53 -15.19 25.68
CA VAL A 89 -3.14 -14.66 26.92
C VAL A 89 -4.51 -15.29 27.17
N ALA A 90 -5.35 -15.37 26.12
CA ALA A 90 -6.67 -15.97 26.23
C ALA A 90 -6.59 -17.45 26.60
N LEU A 91 -5.72 -18.22 25.96
CA LEU A 91 -5.54 -19.65 26.26
C LEU A 91 -5.01 -19.89 27.68
N ARG A 92 -4.07 -19.07 28.14
CA ARG A 92 -3.57 -19.16 29.53
C ARG A 92 -4.67 -18.91 30.57
N THR A 93 -5.64 -18.04 30.24
CA THR A 93 -6.78 -17.75 31.11
C THR A 93 -7.84 -18.86 31.07
N LEU A 94 -8.12 -19.41 29.89
CA LEU A 94 -9.18 -20.41 29.71
C LEU A 94 -8.73 -21.83 30.09
N ILE A 95 -7.45 -22.12 29.91
CA ILE A 95 -6.85 -23.47 30.15
C ILE A 95 -5.56 -23.27 30.95
N PRO A 96 -5.66 -23.07 32.28
CA PRO A 96 -4.50 -22.77 33.15
C PRO A 96 -3.46 -23.88 33.17
N GLU A 97 -3.84 -25.11 32.80
CA GLU A 97 -2.98 -26.31 32.79
C GLU A 97 -1.97 -26.29 31.62
N LEU A 98 -2.13 -25.42 30.63
CA LEU A 98 -1.19 -25.32 29.52
C LEU A 98 0.16 -24.82 30.01
N THR A 99 1.20 -25.57 29.69
CA THR A 99 2.58 -25.16 29.92
C THR A 99 3.02 -24.02 29.00
N SER A 100 4.06 -23.28 29.40
CA SER A 100 4.63 -22.23 28.54
C SER A 100 5.07 -22.78 27.19
N ALA A 101 5.67 -23.98 27.14
CA ALA A 101 6.10 -24.63 25.91
C ALA A 101 4.90 -24.91 24.94
N GLN A 102 3.77 -25.35 25.49
CA GLN A 102 2.56 -25.56 24.68
C GLN A 102 1.97 -24.25 24.14
N LEU A 103 2.00 -23.20 24.97
CA LEU A 103 1.55 -21.87 24.54
C LEU A 103 2.47 -21.27 23.46
N ASP A 104 3.78 -21.45 23.57
CA ASP A 104 4.74 -21.01 22.56
C ASP A 104 4.54 -21.79 21.25
N GLN A 105 4.31 -23.11 21.33
CA GLN A 105 4.01 -23.94 20.16
C GLN A 105 2.73 -23.48 19.44
N VAL A 106 1.66 -23.15 20.19
CA VAL A 106 0.41 -22.63 19.61
C VAL A 106 0.65 -21.28 18.91
N LYS A 107 1.47 -20.42 19.51
CA LYS A 107 1.84 -19.15 18.93
C LYS A 107 2.61 -19.32 17.61
N GLU A 108 3.62 -20.18 17.61
CA GLU A 108 4.42 -20.49 16.41
C GLU A 108 3.56 -21.09 15.29
N ASP A 109 2.70 -22.06 15.64
CA ASP A 109 1.75 -22.66 14.69
C ASP A 109 0.81 -21.63 14.10
N PHE A 110 0.27 -20.72 14.91
CA PHE A 110 -0.58 -19.64 14.42
C PHE A 110 0.18 -18.71 13.47
N GLN A 111 1.39 -18.28 13.85
CA GLN A 111 2.21 -17.39 13.04
C GLN A 111 2.65 -18.03 11.72
N SER A 112 2.97 -19.33 11.71
CA SER A 112 3.38 -20.05 10.50
C SER A 112 2.32 -20.07 9.40
N ARG A 113 1.03 -20.10 9.80
CA ARG A 113 -0.12 -20.09 8.89
C ARG A 113 -0.37 -18.72 8.25
N LEU A 114 0.17 -17.63 8.81
CA LEU A 114 0.03 -16.28 8.28
C LEU A 114 0.99 -15.98 7.11
N GLY A 115 1.90 -16.91 6.83
CA GLY A 115 2.99 -16.72 5.90
C GLY A 115 4.15 -15.90 6.49
N THR A 116 5.18 -15.68 5.71
CA THR A 116 6.37 -14.98 6.18
C THR A 116 6.12 -13.48 6.33
N TYR A 117 6.60 -12.93 7.45
CA TYR A 117 6.74 -11.50 7.65
C TYR A 117 8.24 -11.16 7.63
N GLY A 118 8.67 -10.41 6.64
CA GLY A 118 10.09 -10.11 6.43
C GLY A 118 10.32 -8.65 6.05
N PRO A 119 11.57 -8.28 5.72
CA PRO A 119 11.94 -6.91 5.36
C PRO A 119 11.10 -6.32 4.21
N ASP A 120 10.80 -7.11 3.20
CA ASP A 120 10.01 -6.65 2.05
C ASP A 120 8.57 -6.29 2.44
N THR A 121 7.96 -7.06 3.36
CA THR A 121 6.64 -6.73 3.92
C THR A 121 6.72 -5.48 4.80
N ALA A 122 7.76 -5.39 5.65
CA ALA A 122 7.95 -4.25 6.55
C ALA A 122 8.12 -2.93 5.78
N ILE A 123 8.94 -2.93 4.74
CA ILE A 123 9.15 -1.75 3.90
C ILE A 123 7.88 -1.37 3.13
N GLY A 124 7.08 -2.35 2.72
CA GLY A 124 5.78 -2.14 2.07
C GLY A 124 4.78 -1.34 2.92
N LEU A 125 4.95 -1.32 4.26
CA LEU A 125 4.08 -0.56 5.17
C LEU A 125 4.38 0.95 5.19
N VAL A 126 5.48 1.41 4.60
CA VAL A 126 5.83 2.84 4.55
C VAL A 126 4.94 3.55 3.53
N PRO A 127 4.04 4.47 3.93
CA PRO A 127 3.06 5.07 3.01
C PRO A 127 3.69 5.77 1.82
N ASN A 128 4.80 6.48 2.04
CA ASN A 128 5.49 7.24 0.98
C ASN A 128 6.12 6.36 -0.11
N LEU A 129 6.26 5.06 0.11
CA LEU A 129 6.78 4.16 -0.93
C LEU A 129 5.90 4.10 -2.18
N THR A 130 4.63 4.46 -2.09
CA THR A 130 3.79 4.61 -3.27
C THR A 130 4.38 5.65 -4.23
N ALA A 131 4.70 6.84 -3.77
CA ALA A 131 5.28 7.90 -4.60
C ALA A 131 6.78 7.67 -4.88
N SER A 132 7.57 7.31 -3.88
CA SER A 132 9.01 7.13 -4.05
C SER A 132 9.39 5.90 -4.88
N ARG A 133 8.58 4.85 -4.90
CA ARG A 133 8.77 3.71 -5.81
C ARG A 133 8.53 4.11 -7.26
N ILE A 134 7.49 4.90 -7.55
CA ILE A 134 7.24 5.47 -8.87
C ILE A 134 8.44 6.31 -9.31
N SER A 135 8.85 7.25 -8.48
CA SER A 135 10.02 8.11 -8.73
C SER A 135 11.28 7.29 -9.03
N ASN A 136 11.61 6.33 -8.16
CA ASN A 136 12.81 5.51 -8.30
C ASN A 136 12.77 4.60 -9.54
N ARG A 137 11.65 3.92 -9.81
CA ARG A 137 11.57 2.95 -10.91
C ARG A 137 11.39 3.57 -12.28
N LEU A 138 10.90 4.80 -12.35
CA LEU A 138 10.73 5.53 -13.59
C LEU A 138 11.78 6.65 -13.77
N ASP A 139 12.80 6.69 -12.90
CA ASP A 139 13.87 7.70 -12.90
C ASP A 139 13.35 9.14 -12.94
N LEU A 140 12.43 9.45 -12.00
CA LEU A 140 11.85 10.78 -11.86
C LEU A 140 12.52 11.48 -10.65
N GLN A 141 13.17 12.62 -10.86
CA GLN A 141 14.07 13.21 -9.89
C GLN A 141 13.50 14.44 -9.17
N GLY A 142 12.26 14.81 -9.46
CA GLY A 142 11.54 15.86 -8.75
C GLY A 142 11.00 15.42 -7.38
N PRO A 143 10.26 16.29 -6.67
CA PRO A 143 9.64 15.96 -5.40
C PRO A 143 8.73 14.72 -5.50
N ALA A 144 8.85 13.76 -4.56
CA ALA A 144 8.06 12.54 -4.55
C ALA A 144 7.50 12.29 -3.15
N TYR A 145 6.17 12.41 -3.00
CA TYR A 145 5.52 12.23 -1.70
C TYR A 145 4.05 11.83 -1.83
N THR A 146 3.53 11.27 -0.75
CA THR A 146 2.09 10.97 -0.61
C THR A 146 1.42 12.00 0.28
N VAL A 147 0.12 12.19 0.05
CA VAL A 147 -0.74 13.02 0.90
C VAL A 147 -1.94 12.23 1.36
N ASP A 148 -2.32 12.42 2.61
CA ASP A 148 -3.57 11.88 3.18
C ASP A 148 -4.47 13.04 3.61
N ALA A 149 -5.58 13.18 2.93
CA ALA A 149 -6.68 14.09 3.24
C ALA A 149 -8.02 13.33 3.17
N ALA A 150 -7.99 12.07 3.60
CA ALA A 150 -9.11 11.13 3.52
C ALA A 150 -9.69 11.08 2.10
N CYS A 151 -11.02 11.25 1.94
CA CYS A 151 -11.70 11.21 0.65
C CYS A 151 -11.22 12.27 -0.35
N ALA A 152 -10.60 13.36 0.11
CA ALA A 152 -10.08 14.44 -0.72
C ALA A 152 -8.63 14.24 -1.18
N SER A 153 -7.96 13.15 -0.80
CA SER A 153 -6.51 12.95 -1.01
C SER A 153 -6.09 13.12 -2.48
N ALA A 154 -6.84 12.58 -3.42
CA ALA A 154 -6.52 12.70 -4.85
C ALA A 154 -6.59 14.16 -5.34
N LEU A 155 -7.60 14.92 -4.92
CA LEU A 155 -7.75 16.34 -5.29
C LEU A 155 -6.66 17.20 -4.65
N ILE A 156 -6.29 16.92 -3.40
CA ILE A 156 -5.18 17.60 -2.73
C ILE A 156 -3.84 17.25 -3.39
N ALA A 157 -3.66 16.03 -3.87
CA ALA A 157 -2.47 15.66 -4.65
C ALA A 157 -2.37 16.50 -5.93
N VAL A 158 -3.47 16.70 -6.64
CA VAL A 158 -3.51 17.57 -7.84
C VAL A 158 -3.20 19.02 -7.49
N ASP A 159 -3.79 19.59 -6.43
CA ASP A 159 -3.50 20.96 -5.99
C ASP A 159 -2.01 21.13 -5.64
N ASN A 160 -1.44 20.19 -4.90
CA ASN A 160 -0.03 20.20 -4.54
C ASN A 160 0.86 20.10 -5.80
N ALA A 161 0.55 19.22 -6.75
CA ALA A 161 1.27 19.12 -8.02
C ALA A 161 1.24 20.44 -8.80
N CYS A 162 0.08 21.11 -8.84
CA CYS A 162 -0.03 22.46 -9.44
C CYS A 162 0.88 23.48 -8.74
N ARG A 163 1.06 23.37 -7.43
CA ARG A 163 1.98 24.24 -6.66
C ARG A 163 3.44 23.94 -7.00
N GLU A 164 3.82 22.65 -7.11
CA GLU A 164 5.18 22.28 -7.54
C GLU A 164 5.53 22.85 -8.91
N LEU A 165 4.59 22.81 -9.87
CA LEU A 165 4.74 23.42 -11.20
C LEU A 165 4.83 24.94 -11.13
N ARG A 166 3.92 25.62 -10.43
CA ARG A 166 3.89 27.09 -10.34
C ARG A 166 5.10 27.68 -9.66
N THR A 167 5.69 26.95 -8.71
CA THR A 167 6.90 27.39 -8.00
C THR A 167 8.20 27.03 -8.71
N GLY A 168 8.13 26.36 -9.87
CA GLY A 168 9.31 25.94 -10.66
C GLY A 168 10.11 24.81 -10.01
N ARG A 169 9.55 24.11 -8.99
CA ARG A 169 10.16 22.95 -8.38
C ARG A 169 10.04 21.70 -9.23
N ALA A 170 9.07 21.70 -10.14
CA ALA A 170 8.88 20.66 -11.15
C ALA A 170 8.49 21.29 -12.50
N ASP A 171 8.88 20.64 -13.58
CA ASP A 171 8.49 21.01 -14.96
C ASP A 171 7.37 20.09 -15.48
N LEU A 172 7.22 18.91 -14.88
CA LEU A 172 6.14 17.95 -15.07
C LEU A 172 5.70 17.40 -13.72
N ALA A 173 4.45 16.98 -13.60
CA ALA A 173 3.96 16.33 -12.39
C ALA A 173 3.04 15.16 -12.70
N LEU A 174 3.29 14.02 -12.10
CA LEU A 174 2.35 12.92 -11.97
C LEU A 174 1.54 13.13 -10.68
N ALA A 175 0.22 13.26 -10.81
CA ALA A 175 -0.67 13.44 -9.68
C ALA A 175 -1.89 12.54 -9.80
N GLY A 176 -2.35 12.00 -8.69
CA GLY A 176 -3.53 11.15 -8.66
C GLY A 176 -3.78 10.57 -7.29
N GLY A 177 -4.66 9.59 -7.21
CA GLY A 177 -4.94 8.88 -5.97
C GLY A 177 -5.01 7.37 -6.20
N VAL A 178 -4.66 6.62 -5.16
CA VAL A 178 -4.78 5.17 -5.15
C VAL A 178 -5.43 4.69 -3.86
N HIS A 179 -6.33 3.72 -4.00
CA HIS A 179 -6.98 3.07 -2.88
C HIS A 179 -7.33 1.62 -3.26
N LEU A 180 -6.65 0.67 -2.65
CA LEU A 180 -6.84 -0.77 -2.85
C LEU A 180 -6.96 -1.51 -1.51
N SER A 181 -7.55 -0.86 -0.52
CA SER A 181 -7.77 -1.46 0.80
C SER A 181 -9.01 -2.33 0.79
N HIS A 182 -8.83 -3.63 0.59
CA HIS A 182 -9.90 -4.63 0.61
C HIS A 182 -9.84 -5.52 1.87
N ASP A 183 -9.23 -5.01 2.94
CA ASP A 183 -9.20 -5.72 4.21
C ASP A 183 -10.55 -5.63 4.94
N VAL A 184 -10.91 -6.71 5.63
CA VAL A 184 -12.15 -6.78 6.41
C VAL A 184 -12.23 -5.72 7.50
N ALA A 185 -11.08 -5.27 8.04
CA ALA A 185 -11.04 -4.19 9.02
C ALA A 185 -11.49 -2.86 8.41
N PHE A 186 -11.05 -2.55 7.19
CA PHE A 186 -11.51 -1.36 6.45
C PHE A 186 -13.02 -1.40 6.22
N TRP A 187 -13.55 -2.53 5.72
CA TRP A 187 -14.99 -2.71 5.50
C TRP A 187 -15.79 -2.60 6.81
N SER A 188 -15.24 -3.10 7.92
CA SER A 188 -15.86 -2.98 9.24
C SER A 188 -16.03 -1.54 9.68
N VAL A 189 -15.02 -0.68 9.47
CA VAL A 189 -15.09 0.76 9.78
C VAL A 189 -16.26 1.40 9.02
N PHE A 190 -16.32 1.22 7.70
CA PHE A 190 -17.37 1.83 6.88
C PHE A 190 -18.75 1.22 7.11
N CYS A 191 -18.80 -0.05 7.52
CA CYS A 191 -20.05 -0.69 7.94
C CYS A 191 -20.58 -0.03 9.22
N GLN A 192 -19.72 0.22 10.22
CA GLN A 192 -20.11 0.91 11.47
C GLN A 192 -20.56 2.35 11.23
N LEU A 193 -19.96 3.03 10.26
CA LEU A 193 -20.35 4.39 9.86
C LEU A 193 -21.65 4.44 9.05
N GLY A 194 -22.24 3.29 8.66
CA GLY A 194 -23.37 3.26 7.77
C GLY A 194 -23.09 3.80 6.36
N ALA A 195 -21.81 3.77 5.93
CA ALA A 195 -21.33 4.42 4.72
C ALA A 195 -21.05 3.46 3.54
N LEU A 196 -21.41 2.18 3.68
CA LEU A 196 -21.39 1.24 2.55
C LEU A 196 -22.68 1.37 1.74
N SER A 197 -22.57 1.37 0.40
CA SER A 197 -23.68 1.49 -0.55
C SER A 197 -24.00 0.15 -1.21
#